data_8201464b35d680de0794ea74e21f3fe3
#
_entry.id   8201464b35d680de0794ea74e21f3fe3
#
_cell.length_a   1.000
_cell.length_b   1.000
_cell.length_c   1.000
_cell.angle_alpha   90.00
_cell.angle_beta   90.00
_cell.angle_gamma   90.00
#
_symmetry.space_group_name_H-M   'P 1'
#
loop_
_entity.id
_entity.type
_entity.pdbx_description
1 polymer ?
#
loop_
_entity_poly.entity_id
_entity_poly.type
_entity_poly.pdbx_seq_one_letter_code
_entity_poly.pdbx_strand_id
1 'polypeptide(L)'
;MPDHLPRRQVLRTAGALGLGAAAAGALSSTAEAATRTTAGSGTPDKLHGMRAHHGKLEIRKNPFDTTPDGEAVDVYTFTNGRTTISMLTWGATIQRVETPDRRGHIENISLGFDNLPDYAKLSPYFGATIGRYGNRIAKGRFTLDGVTYQIPINNGENALHGGTIGFDKKVWKAKVVQDDRSVGVAFTYVSPDGEMGFPGELTSTVTYTLDRRDNLRIDYHATVAGKATIVNLTNHVYFNLLGEGNGTIYDHVLELNAPKYTPVDAGLIPTGEIAPVAGTPFDFSKPTAIGLRLRGDHEQLVFGRGYDHNFVIGGHADSNGLRLAGRFWEPEHGRTIEVLTDQPGVQFYSGNFLDGTFLGIGNKAYRQGDAFAFETQHFPDSPNHDNFPSTVLRPGETYKSTTIYSFGTK
;
A
#
# COMPACT_ATOMS: atom_id res chain seq x y z
N MET A 1 5.17 -33.74 42.66
CA MET A 1 6.54 -33.66 43.22
C MET A 1 7.42 -33.04 42.16
N PRO A 2 8.15 -31.99 42.49
CA PRO A 2 8.85 -31.16 41.54
C PRO A 2 10.33 -31.51 41.48
N ASP A 3 10.95 -31.33 40.31
CA ASP A 3 12.40 -31.30 40.20
C ASP A 3 12.89 -29.96 39.71
N HIS A 4 13.74 -29.39 40.58
CA HIS A 4 14.46 -28.12 40.40
C HIS A 4 15.70 -28.30 39.53
N LEU A 5 16.00 -27.36 38.64
CA LEU A 5 17.33 -27.16 38.09
C LEU A 5 17.79 -25.70 38.29
N PRO A 6 19.07 -25.46 38.56
CA PRO A 6 19.56 -24.26 39.23
C PRO A 6 19.97 -23.11 38.32
N ARG A 7 19.85 -21.90 38.86
CA ARG A 7 20.36 -20.65 38.34
C ARG A 7 21.90 -20.63 38.26
N ARG A 8 22.46 -20.27 37.15
CA ARG A 8 23.88 -19.84 37.03
C ARG A 8 23.97 -18.30 37.07
N GLN A 9 24.63 -17.84 38.12
CA GLN A 9 25.19 -16.48 38.24
C GLN A 9 26.32 -16.29 37.26
N VAL A 10 26.39 -15.13 36.60
CA VAL A 10 27.61 -14.67 35.89
C VAL A 10 28.08 -13.38 36.55
N LEU A 11 29.30 -13.42 36.95
CA LEU A 11 30.08 -12.39 37.65
C LEU A 11 30.25 -11.11 36.80
N ARG A 12 30.20 -10.00 37.52
CA ARG A 12 30.72 -8.69 37.09
C ARG A 12 32.23 -8.65 37.29
N THR A 13 32.97 -8.14 36.31
CA THR A 13 34.30 -7.58 36.54
C THR A 13 34.32 -6.15 35.99
N ALA A 14 34.62 -5.25 36.89
CA ALA A 14 34.92 -3.84 36.60
C ALA A 14 36.42 -3.70 36.30
N GLY A 15 36.79 -2.85 35.38
CA GLY A 15 38.15 -2.41 35.14
C GLY A 15 38.16 -0.93 34.77
N ALA A 16 38.81 -0.15 35.61
CA ALA A 16 38.88 1.30 35.49
C ALA A 16 40.28 1.76 34.97
N LEU A 17 40.30 3.01 34.52
CA LEU A 17 41.43 3.97 34.45
C LEU A 17 42.26 4.04 33.14
N GLY A 18 42.32 5.34 32.69
CA GLY A 18 43.32 5.85 31.74
C GLY A 18 43.03 7.29 31.31
N LEU A 19 43.41 8.24 32.15
CA LEU A 19 43.44 9.68 31.83
C LEU A 19 44.63 9.98 30.88
N GLY A 20 44.43 10.88 29.93
CA GLY A 20 45.47 11.52 29.14
C GLY A 20 45.01 12.86 28.57
N ALA A 21 45.44 13.95 29.21
CA ALA A 21 45.24 15.30 28.75
C ALA A 21 46.47 15.82 27.98
N ALA A 22 46.26 16.68 26.99
CA ALA A 22 47.07 17.78 26.48
C ALA A 22 46.67 18.11 25.04
N ALA A 23 46.66 19.30 24.48
CA ALA A 23 46.87 20.66 24.89
C ALA A 23 46.43 21.54 23.70
N ALA A 24 46.17 22.79 23.96
CA ALA A 24 45.64 23.82 23.08
C ALA A 24 46.55 24.20 21.90
N GLY A 25 45.90 24.68 20.82
CA GLY A 25 46.52 25.43 19.74
C GLY A 25 45.46 26.34 19.08
N ALA A 26 45.38 27.57 19.54
CA ALA A 26 44.59 28.62 18.94
C ALA A 26 45.32 29.26 17.75
N LEU A 27 44.66 29.42 16.63
CA LEU A 27 45.06 30.40 15.61
C LEU A 27 43.78 31.06 15.06
N SER A 28 43.69 32.31 15.37
CA SER A 28 42.74 33.29 14.84
C SER A 28 43.11 33.72 13.44
N SER A 29 42.15 33.76 12.52
CA SER A 29 42.22 34.66 11.37
C SER A 29 40.83 35.19 11.03
N THR A 30 40.71 36.49 11.16
CA THR A 30 39.63 37.37 10.71
C THR A 30 39.53 37.37 9.17
N ALA A 31 38.32 37.25 8.66
CA ALA A 31 37.99 37.78 7.31
C ALA A 31 36.48 38.08 7.22
N GLU A 32 36.26 39.29 6.97
CA GLU A 32 35.18 40.13 6.47
C GLU A 32 33.84 39.55 6.05
N ALA A 33 32.83 40.22 6.52
CA ALA A 33 31.44 40.16 6.08
C ALA A 33 31.29 40.66 4.62
N ALA A 34 30.64 39.88 3.82
CA ALA A 34 29.99 40.34 2.59
C ALA A 34 28.54 39.91 2.59
N THR A 35 27.69 40.83 2.96
CA THR A 35 26.22 40.78 2.80
C THR A 35 25.90 40.67 1.29
N ARG A 36 25.28 39.58 0.87
CA ARG A 36 24.48 39.52 -0.36
C ARG A 36 23.16 38.82 -0.07
N THR A 37 22.15 39.67 0.14
CA THR A 37 20.73 39.32 0.00
C THR A 37 20.44 38.96 -1.44
N THR A 38 20.07 37.72 -1.70
CA THR A 38 19.24 37.35 -2.85
C THR A 38 18.22 36.33 -2.36
N ALA A 39 16.98 36.79 -2.29
CA ALA A 39 15.81 35.94 -2.18
C ALA A 39 15.75 35.07 -3.42
N GLY A 40 15.99 33.78 -3.25
CA GLY A 40 15.78 32.75 -4.25
C GLY A 40 14.64 31.86 -3.81
N SER A 41 13.48 32.08 -4.39
CA SER A 41 12.34 31.16 -4.35
C SER A 41 12.79 29.83 -4.94
N GLY A 42 13.18 28.89 -4.10
CA GLY A 42 13.48 27.51 -4.49
C GLY A 42 12.19 26.72 -4.60
N THR A 43 11.67 26.59 -5.80
CA THR A 43 10.71 25.55 -6.17
C THR A 43 11.33 24.17 -5.93
N PRO A 44 10.66 23.26 -5.22
CA PRO A 44 11.08 21.88 -5.16
C PRO A 44 10.49 21.12 -6.36
N ASP A 45 11.05 21.39 -7.54
CA ASP A 45 10.73 20.61 -8.74
C ASP A 45 11.96 19.82 -9.16
N LYS A 46 12.16 18.69 -8.49
CA LYS A 46 13.02 17.61 -8.98
C LYS A 46 12.31 16.28 -8.73
N LEU A 47 11.24 16.02 -9.45
CA LEU A 47 10.94 14.68 -9.93
C LEU A 47 12.22 14.20 -10.62
N HIS A 48 12.93 13.27 -9.99
CA HIS A 48 14.16 12.71 -10.55
C HIS A 48 13.82 12.15 -11.90
N GLY A 49 14.36 12.79 -12.94
CA GLY A 49 14.11 12.46 -14.33
C GLY A 49 14.60 11.05 -14.64
N MET A 50 13.75 10.06 -14.37
CA MET A 50 13.92 8.75 -14.96
C MET A 50 13.85 8.92 -16.47
N ARG A 51 14.93 8.56 -17.15
CA ARG A 51 14.96 8.61 -18.62
C ARG A 51 13.96 7.58 -19.12
N ALA A 52 13.08 8.00 -20.04
CA ALA A 52 12.18 7.07 -20.72
C ALA A 52 13.00 5.95 -21.37
N HIS A 53 12.61 4.72 -21.16
CA HIS A 53 13.22 3.57 -21.81
C HIS A 53 12.66 3.40 -23.22
N HIS A 54 13.52 3.00 -24.16
CA HIS A 54 13.12 2.69 -25.54
C HIS A 54 12.66 1.25 -25.71
N GLY A 55 12.40 0.52 -24.58
CA GLY A 55 11.83 -0.81 -24.61
C GLY A 55 10.49 -0.85 -25.32
N LYS A 56 10.14 -1.99 -25.88
CA LYS A 56 8.88 -2.19 -26.58
C LYS A 56 7.75 -2.37 -25.57
N LEU A 57 6.65 -1.63 -25.76
CA LEU A 57 5.41 -1.85 -25.02
C LEU A 57 4.71 -3.07 -25.59
N GLU A 58 4.62 -4.13 -24.78
CA GLU A 58 4.02 -5.41 -25.18
C GLU A 58 3.00 -5.87 -24.14
N ILE A 59 1.96 -6.54 -24.60
CA ILE A 59 0.98 -7.21 -23.75
C ILE A 59 0.65 -8.58 -24.30
N ARG A 60 0.48 -9.56 -23.42
CA ARG A 60 0.06 -10.94 -23.72
C ARG A 60 -1.08 -11.32 -22.82
N LYS A 61 -2.00 -12.11 -23.34
CA LYS A 61 -3.08 -12.76 -22.61
C LYS A 61 -2.86 -14.27 -22.65
N ASN A 62 -2.95 -14.94 -21.51
CA ASN A 62 -2.90 -16.39 -21.40
C ASN A 62 -4.02 -16.87 -20.48
N PRO A 63 -4.53 -18.10 -20.66
CA PRO A 63 -5.36 -18.73 -19.63
C PRO A 63 -4.56 -18.86 -18.32
N PHE A 64 -5.22 -18.63 -17.19
CA PHE A 64 -4.64 -18.86 -15.88
C PHE A 64 -5.26 -20.09 -15.21
N ASP A 65 -6.59 -20.09 -15.07
CA ASP A 65 -7.34 -21.18 -14.43
C ASP A 65 -8.84 -21.04 -14.76
N THR A 66 -9.68 -21.87 -14.12
CA THR A 66 -11.14 -21.81 -14.19
C THR A 66 -11.72 -21.85 -12.78
N THR A 67 -12.72 -20.99 -12.50
CA THR A 67 -13.43 -21.01 -11.22
C THR A 67 -14.22 -22.34 -11.06
N PRO A 68 -14.60 -22.75 -9.84
CA PRO A 68 -15.46 -23.90 -9.61
C PRO A 68 -16.78 -23.85 -10.39
N ASP A 69 -17.29 -22.64 -10.68
CA ASP A 69 -18.53 -22.42 -11.43
C ASP A 69 -18.32 -22.41 -12.95
N GLY A 70 -17.09 -22.68 -13.41
CA GLY A 70 -16.74 -22.80 -14.84
C GLY A 70 -16.38 -21.47 -15.53
N GLU A 71 -16.20 -20.37 -14.78
CA GLU A 71 -15.81 -19.10 -15.36
C GLU A 71 -14.29 -19.05 -15.59
N ALA A 72 -13.86 -18.68 -16.80
CA ALA A 72 -12.44 -18.62 -17.15
C ALA A 72 -11.74 -17.43 -16.47
N VAL A 73 -10.58 -17.68 -15.89
CA VAL A 73 -9.68 -16.67 -15.34
C VAL A 73 -8.46 -16.58 -16.25
N ASP A 74 -8.18 -15.37 -16.73
CA ASP A 74 -7.04 -15.07 -17.59
C ASP A 74 -5.96 -14.31 -16.83
N VAL A 75 -4.70 -14.45 -17.28
CA VAL A 75 -3.58 -13.59 -16.89
C VAL A 75 -3.17 -12.70 -18.05
N TYR A 76 -3.06 -11.40 -17.79
CA TYR A 76 -2.51 -10.41 -18.70
C TYR A 76 -1.11 -10.01 -18.21
N THR A 77 -0.11 -10.23 -19.06
CA THR A 77 1.28 -9.81 -18.76
C THR A 77 1.67 -8.71 -19.73
N PHE A 78 2.04 -7.55 -19.19
CA PHE A 78 2.46 -6.39 -19.99
C PHE A 78 3.78 -5.80 -19.48
N THR A 79 4.57 -5.27 -20.43
CA THR A 79 5.93 -4.79 -20.14
C THR A 79 6.28 -3.56 -20.97
N ASN A 80 7.19 -2.75 -20.44
CA ASN A 80 7.86 -1.67 -21.17
C ASN A 80 9.30 -2.05 -21.60
N GLY A 81 9.68 -3.34 -21.44
CA GLY A 81 11.02 -3.86 -21.70
C GLY A 81 11.97 -3.78 -20.51
N ARG A 82 11.53 -3.22 -19.37
CA ARG A 82 12.29 -3.14 -18.12
C ARG A 82 11.47 -3.63 -16.93
N THR A 83 10.28 -3.09 -16.76
CA THR A 83 9.31 -3.51 -15.76
C THR A 83 8.26 -4.41 -16.42
N THR A 84 7.84 -5.47 -15.76
CA THR A 84 6.79 -6.37 -16.21
C THR A 84 5.74 -6.53 -15.12
N ILE A 85 4.46 -6.42 -15.51
CA ILE A 85 3.31 -6.59 -14.63
C ILE A 85 2.47 -7.76 -15.12
N SER A 86 2.10 -8.67 -14.24
CA SER A 86 1.11 -9.71 -14.51
C SER A 86 -0.14 -9.49 -13.70
N MET A 87 -1.31 -9.54 -14.34
CA MET A 87 -2.60 -9.28 -13.71
C MET A 87 -3.61 -10.35 -14.05
N LEU A 88 -4.39 -10.78 -13.07
CA LEU A 88 -5.47 -11.76 -13.22
C LEU A 88 -6.81 -11.04 -13.42
N THR A 89 -7.72 -11.68 -14.18
CA THR A 89 -9.13 -11.25 -14.21
C THR A 89 -9.86 -11.57 -12.90
N TRP A 90 -9.38 -12.49 -12.09
CA TRP A 90 -9.83 -12.70 -10.71
C TRP A 90 -9.39 -11.55 -9.82
N GLY A 91 -10.34 -10.83 -9.25
CA GLY A 91 -10.09 -9.69 -8.37
C GLY A 91 -9.41 -8.49 -9.05
N ALA A 92 -9.26 -8.47 -10.37
CA ALA A 92 -8.37 -7.54 -11.08
C ALA A 92 -7.02 -7.44 -10.35
N THR A 93 -6.42 -8.60 -10.05
CA THR A 93 -5.31 -8.78 -9.12
C THR A 93 -3.96 -8.57 -9.81
N ILE A 94 -3.12 -7.73 -9.22
CA ILE A 94 -1.68 -7.69 -9.53
C ILE A 94 -1.05 -8.99 -8.96
N GLN A 95 -0.68 -9.92 -9.84
CA GLN A 95 -0.05 -11.18 -9.45
C GLN A 95 1.46 -11.02 -9.28
N ARG A 96 2.11 -10.33 -10.23
CA ARG A 96 3.56 -10.12 -10.24
C ARG A 96 3.90 -8.69 -10.63
N VAL A 97 4.93 -8.17 -10.00
CA VAL A 97 5.61 -6.92 -10.37
C VAL A 97 7.10 -7.22 -10.45
N GLU A 98 7.63 -7.33 -11.67
CA GLU A 98 9.04 -7.67 -11.90
C GLU A 98 9.78 -6.39 -12.28
N THR A 99 10.78 -6.01 -11.45
CA THR A 99 11.56 -4.79 -11.63
C THR A 99 13.05 -5.05 -11.44
N PRO A 100 13.93 -4.31 -12.17
CA PRO A 100 15.37 -4.44 -11.98
C PRO A 100 15.81 -3.73 -10.67
N ASP A 101 16.88 -4.25 -10.09
CA ASP A 101 17.69 -3.56 -9.10
C ASP A 101 18.69 -2.58 -9.77
N ARG A 102 19.54 -1.89 -8.95
CA ARG A 102 20.58 -0.98 -9.46
C ARG A 102 21.66 -1.65 -10.32
N ARG A 103 21.76 -3.00 -10.28
CA ARG A 103 22.67 -3.79 -11.12
C ARG A 103 21.98 -4.37 -12.35
N GLY A 104 20.68 -4.12 -12.51
CA GLY A 104 19.86 -4.65 -13.58
C GLY A 104 19.31 -6.06 -13.35
N HIS A 105 19.46 -6.63 -12.16
CA HIS A 105 18.92 -7.93 -11.82
C HIS A 105 17.40 -7.81 -11.55
N ILE A 106 16.60 -8.51 -12.34
CA ILE A 106 15.13 -8.46 -12.29
C ILE A 106 14.62 -9.48 -11.27
N GLU A 107 13.73 -9.02 -10.36
CA GLU A 107 13.04 -9.85 -9.39
C GLU A 107 11.54 -9.49 -9.35
N ASN A 108 10.69 -10.47 -9.06
CA ASN A 108 9.33 -10.20 -8.63
C ASN A 108 9.32 -9.63 -7.22
N ILE A 109 8.76 -8.42 -7.07
CA ILE A 109 8.70 -7.70 -5.79
C ILE A 109 7.32 -7.73 -5.13
N SER A 110 6.36 -8.51 -5.66
CA SER A 110 5.01 -8.63 -5.10
C SER A 110 4.70 -10.04 -4.63
N LEU A 111 4.00 -10.15 -3.49
CA LEU A 111 3.49 -11.44 -3.03
C LEU A 111 2.26 -11.86 -3.83
N GLY A 112 2.09 -13.17 -4.03
CA GLY A 112 0.98 -13.75 -4.76
C GLY A 112 1.01 -15.27 -4.74
N PHE A 113 0.10 -15.87 -5.52
CA PHE A 113 0.03 -17.32 -5.72
C PHE A 113 0.17 -17.71 -7.19
N ASP A 114 0.55 -18.96 -7.45
CA ASP A 114 0.67 -19.50 -8.80
C ASP A 114 -0.61 -20.18 -9.31
N ASN A 115 -1.67 -20.26 -8.49
CA ASN A 115 -2.90 -20.94 -8.82
C ASN A 115 -4.14 -20.22 -8.25
N LEU A 116 -5.29 -20.42 -8.89
CA LEU A 116 -6.56 -19.80 -8.48
C LEU A 116 -7.13 -20.37 -7.17
N PRO A 117 -7.05 -21.68 -6.86
CA PRO A 117 -7.55 -22.20 -5.58
C PRO A 117 -6.98 -21.51 -4.36
N ASP A 118 -5.67 -21.16 -4.36
CA ASP A 118 -5.03 -20.45 -3.26
C ASP A 118 -5.47 -18.99 -3.21
N TYR A 119 -5.64 -18.32 -4.36
CA TYR A 119 -6.26 -16.99 -4.38
C TYR A 119 -7.67 -16.99 -3.83
N ALA A 120 -8.50 -17.96 -4.19
CA ALA A 120 -9.89 -18.03 -3.78
C ALA A 120 -10.08 -18.36 -2.28
N LYS A 121 -9.20 -19.20 -1.71
CA LYS A 121 -9.38 -19.76 -0.37
C LYS A 121 -8.45 -19.17 0.69
N LEU A 122 -7.22 -18.80 0.31
CA LEU A 122 -6.16 -18.46 1.26
C LEU A 122 -5.74 -17.00 1.19
N SER A 123 -5.94 -16.32 0.04
CA SER A 123 -5.41 -14.97 -0.16
C SER A 123 -5.88 -13.98 0.89
N PRO A 124 -4.97 -13.34 1.64
CA PRO A 124 -5.27 -12.18 2.44
C PRO A 124 -5.27 -10.92 1.56
N TYR A 125 -5.99 -10.97 0.42
CA TYR A 125 -6.15 -9.91 -0.58
C TYR A 125 -4.90 -9.62 -1.43
N PHE A 126 -3.94 -10.54 -1.57
CA PHE A 126 -2.71 -10.31 -2.36
C PHE A 126 -3.00 -9.71 -3.74
N GLY A 127 -2.54 -8.46 -3.96
CA GLY A 127 -2.62 -7.72 -5.21
C GLY A 127 -4.02 -7.34 -5.69
N ALA A 128 -5.08 -7.71 -4.97
CA ALA A 128 -6.44 -7.55 -5.44
C ALA A 128 -6.91 -6.09 -5.48
N THR A 129 -7.82 -5.80 -6.41
CA THR A 129 -8.66 -4.60 -6.35
C THR A 129 -9.70 -4.78 -5.27
N ILE A 130 -9.71 -3.86 -4.32
CA ILE A 130 -10.59 -3.89 -3.16
C ILE A 130 -11.82 -3.01 -3.38
N GLY A 131 -12.99 -3.53 -3.02
CA GLY A 131 -14.30 -2.86 -3.11
C GLY A 131 -15.44 -3.76 -2.62
N ARG A 132 -16.67 -3.19 -2.49
CA ARG A 132 -17.00 -1.78 -2.78
C ARG A 132 -16.31 -0.80 -1.85
N TYR A 133 -16.00 -1.23 -0.61
CA TYR A 133 -15.42 -0.38 0.41
C TYR A 133 -14.12 -0.99 0.95
N GLY A 134 -13.01 -0.34 0.63
CA GLY A 134 -11.69 -0.71 1.13
C GLY A 134 -11.55 -0.39 2.62
N ASN A 135 -10.80 -1.24 3.32
CA ASN A 135 -10.62 -1.21 4.76
C ASN A 135 -11.89 -1.51 5.56
N ARG A 136 -11.96 -1.11 6.84
CA ARG A 136 -13.00 -1.53 7.79
C ARG A 136 -14.21 -0.61 7.80
N ILE A 137 -15.38 -1.22 8.11
CA ILE A 137 -16.61 -0.57 8.54
C ILE A 137 -16.99 -1.18 9.88
N ALA A 138 -17.12 -0.34 10.92
CA ALA A 138 -17.45 -0.73 12.28
C ALA A 138 -18.75 -1.55 12.33
N LYS A 139 -18.67 -2.76 12.91
CA LYS A 139 -19.81 -3.72 13.02
C LYS A 139 -20.50 -3.99 11.67
N GLY A 140 -19.81 -3.69 10.55
CA GLY A 140 -20.36 -3.78 9.21
C GLY A 140 -21.56 -2.87 8.96
N ARG A 141 -21.76 -1.80 9.73
CA ARG A 141 -22.94 -0.95 9.65
C ARG A 141 -22.61 0.46 9.23
N PHE A 142 -23.47 1.01 8.38
CA PHE A 142 -23.46 2.44 8.08
C PHE A 142 -24.91 2.91 7.80
N THR A 143 -25.16 4.20 7.99
CA THR A 143 -26.44 4.81 7.68
C THR A 143 -26.29 5.79 6.52
N LEU A 144 -27.13 5.64 5.51
CA LEU A 144 -27.15 6.51 4.34
C LEU A 144 -28.61 6.91 4.04
N ASP A 145 -28.86 8.22 3.94
CA ASP A 145 -30.20 8.78 3.69
C ASP A 145 -31.29 8.23 4.64
N GLY A 146 -30.93 8.05 5.92
CA GLY A 146 -31.83 7.55 6.98
C GLY A 146 -32.05 6.03 6.97
N VAL A 147 -31.42 5.28 6.06
CA VAL A 147 -31.50 3.82 6.01
C VAL A 147 -30.21 3.22 6.52
N THR A 148 -30.29 2.28 7.46
CA THR A 148 -29.13 1.53 7.96
C THR A 148 -28.91 0.29 7.12
N TYR A 149 -27.69 0.13 6.64
CA TYR A 149 -27.22 -1.02 5.84
C TYR A 149 -26.29 -1.90 6.66
N GLN A 150 -26.33 -3.20 6.41
CA GLN A 150 -25.51 -4.20 7.07
C GLN A 150 -24.64 -4.96 6.06
N ILE A 151 -23.33 -4.83 6.19
CA ILE A 151 -22.32 -5.59 5.46
C ILE A 151 -21.98 -6.84 6.26
N PRO A 152 -21.79 -8.02 5.64
CA PRO A 152 -21.37 -9.22 6.34
C PRO A 152 -20.08 -9.03 7.12
N ILE A 153 -20.07 -9.49 8.37
CA ILE A 153 -18.90 -9.47 9.26
C ILE A 153 -17.91 -10.54 8.81
N ASN A 154 -16.65 -10.15 8.59
CA ASN A 154 -15.59 -11.04 8.15
C ASN A 154 -14.21 -10.77 8.81
N ASN A 155 -14.16 -9.80 9.76
CA ASN A 155 -12.93 -9.47 10.48
C ASN A 155 -13.27 -9.12 11.95
N GLY A 156 -13.19 -10.10 12.86
CA GLY A 156 -13.65 -9.94 14.24
C GLY A 156 -15.12 -9.54 14.29
N GLU A 157 -15.43 -8.36 14.83
CA GLU A 157 -16.77 -7.80 14.89
C GLU A 157 -17.09 -6.86 13.72
N ASN A 158 -16.17 -6.67 12.78
CA ASN A 158 -16.25 -5.64 11.75
C ASN A 158 -16.34 -6.25 10.34
N ALA A 159 -16.81 -5.46 9.37
CA ALA A 159 -16.63 -5.78 7.97
C ALA A 159 -15.29 -5.21 7.48
N LEU A 160 -14.60 -5.96 6.62
CA LEU A 160 -13.33 -5.62 6.00
C LEU A 160 -13.42 -5.84 4.50
N HIS A 161 -12.88 -4.91 3.71
CA HIS A 161 -12.66 -5.02 2.27
C HIS A 161 -13.90 -5.49 1.47
N GLY A 162 -15.07 -4.93 1.79
CA GLY A 162 -16.31 -5.20 1.06
C GLY A 162 -17.10 -6.42 1.54
N GLY A 163 -16.70 -7.05 2.65
CA GLY A 163 -17.41 -8.18 3.26
C GLY A 163 -16.84 -9.54 2.84
N THR A 164 -17.63 -10.61 3.01
CA THR A 164 -17.14 -12.00 2.85
C THR A 164 -16.79 -12.38 1.41
N ILE A 165 -17.45 -11.75 0.42
CA ILE A 165 -17.22 -11.97 -1.02
C ILE A 165 -17.10 -10.60 -1.69
N GLY A 166 -15.97 -9.91 -1.42
CA GLY A 166 -15.68 -8.61 -1.99
C GLY A 166 -15.24 -8.66 -3.45
N PHE A 167 -14.78 -7.55 -3.97
CA PHE A 167 -14.31 -7.40 -5.34
C PHE A 167 -13.09 -8.26 -5.66
N ASP A 168 -12.30 -8.62 -4.66
CA ASP A 168 -11.17 -9.54 -4.68
C ASP A 168 -11.54 -10.97 -5.11
N LYS A 169 -12.81 -11.35 -4.95
CA LYS A 169 -13.34 -12.70 -5.26
C LYS A 169 -14.30 -12.71 -6.46
N LYS A 170 -14.14 -11.78 -7.38
CA LYS A 170 -14.96 -11.67 -8.59
C LYS A 170 -14.09 -11.81 -9.84
N VAL A 171 -14.66 -12.39 -10.89
CA VAL A 171 -14.02 -12.36 -12.21
C VAL A 171 -14.43 -11.06 -12.91
N TRP A 172 -13.45 -10.24 -13.29
CA TRP A 172 -13.66 -8.97 -13.96
C TRP A 172 -13.53 -9.12 -15.47
N LYS A 173 -14.37 -8.39 -16.21
CA LYS A 173 -14.22 -8.28 -17.66
C LYS A 173 -13.01 -7.43 -17.98
N ALA A 174 -12.09 -7.96 -18.79
CA ALA A 174 -10.85 -7.29 -19.13
C ALA A 174 -10.83 -6.80 -20.59
N LYS A 175 -10.27 -5.60 -20.79
CA LYS A 175 -10.03 -5.02 -22.11
C LYS A 175 -8.61 -4.44 -22.14
N VAL A 176 -7.81 -4.85 -23.13
CA VAL A 176 -6.49 -4.27 -23.36
C VAL A 176 -6.61 -2.79 -23.70
N VAL A 177 -5.74 -1.99 -23.09
CA VAL A 177 -5.53 -0.57 -23.38
C VAL A 177 -4.06 -0.36 -23.74
N GLN A 178 -3.80 0.25 -24.89
CA GLN A 178 -2.44 0.49 -25.36
C GLN A 178 -2.41 1.70 -26.30
N ASP A 179 -1.39 2.53 -26.13
CA ASP A 179 -1.02 3.60 -27.03
C ASP A 179 0.51 3.62 -27.22
N ASP A 180 1.07 4.69 -27.79
CA ASP A 180 2.52 4.86 -27.98
C ASP A 180 3.28 5.21 -26.68
N ARG A 181 2.58 5.50 -25.58
CA ARG A 181 3.17 5.92 -24.28
C ARG A 181 3.04 4.85 -23.20
N SER A 182 1.97 4.04 -23.25
CA SER A 182 1.62 3.09 -22.20
C SER A 182 0.93 1.83 -22.73
N VAL A 183 0.96 0.77 -21.93
CA VAL A 183 0.29 -0.51 -22.17
C VAL A 183 -0.31 -1.04 -20.89
N GLY A 184 -1.47 -1.68 -20.97
CA GLY A 184 -2.14 -2.22 -19.81
C GLY A 184 -3.52 -2.80 -20.06
N VAL A 185 -4.34 -2.86 -18.98
CA VAL A 185 -5.67 -3.51 -19.00
C VAL A 185 -6.66 -2.67 -18.21
N ALA A 186 -7.85 -2.47 -18.76
CA ALA A 186 -9.03 -1.98 -18.05
C ALA A 186 -9.89 -3.17 -17.62
N PHE A 187 -10.15 -3.27 -16.32
CA PHE A 187 -11.02 -4.27 -15.71
C PHE A 187 -12.35 -3.65 -15.33
N THR A 188 -13.46 -4.27 -15.70
CA THR A 188 -14.81 -3.79 -15.38
C THR A 188 -15.60 -4.86 -14.64
N TYR A 189 -16.22 -4.47 -13.52
CA TYR A 189 -17.16 -5.29 -12.77
C TYR A 189 -18.45 -4.50 -12.48
N VAL A 190 -19.59 -5.17 -12.61
CA VAL A 190 -20.91 -4.64 -12.25
C VAL A 190 -21.38 -5.35 -10.99
N SER A 191 -21.39 -4.63 -9.89
CA SER A 191 -21.84 -5.10 -8.58
C SER A 191 -23.33 -4.78 -8.43
N PRO A 192 -24.24 -5.78 -8.37
CA PRO A 192 -25.67 -5.54 -8.33
C PRO A 192 -26.14 -4.84 -7.04
N ASP A 193 -27.31 -4.20 -7.08
CA ASP A 193 -27.95 -3.64 -5.87
C ASP A 193 -28.11 -4.71 -4.80
N GLY A 194 -27.64 -4.44 -3.59
CA GLY A 194 -27.69 -5.34 -2.45
C GLY A 194 -26.53 -6.33 -2.34
N GLU A 195 -25.58 -6.34 -3.27
CA GLU A 195 -24.39 -7.21 -3.15
C GLU A 195 -23.62 -6.88 -1.87
N MET A 196 -23.36 -7.90 -1.03
CA MET A 196 -22.78 -7.75 0.31
C MET A 196 -23.49 -6.70 1.19
N GLY A 197 -24.77 -6.39 0.92
CA GLY A 197 -25.57 -5.41 1.67
C GLY A 197 -25.38 -3.96 1.23
N PHE A 198 -24.56 -3.67 0.24
CA PHE A 198 -24.40 -2.32 -0.30
C PHE A 198 -25.56 -1.93 -1.23
N PRO A 199 -26.17 -0.74 -1.08
CA PRO A 199 -27.25 -0.28 -1.95
C PRO A 199 -26.75 0.18 -3.32
N GLY A 200 -27.64 0.14 -4.31
CA GLY A 200 -27.44 0.60 -5.68
C GLY A 200 -26.59 -0.36 -6.53
N GLU A 201 -26.83 -0.41 -7.83
CA GLU A 201 -25.98 -1.12 -8.78
C GLU A 201 -24.74 -0.28 -9.09
N LEU A 202 -23.53 -0.81 -8.79
CA LEU A 202 -22.27 -0.11 -9.00
C LEU A 202 -21.52 -0.71 -10.19
N THR A 203 -21.28 0.09 -11.22
CA THR A 203 -20.36 -0.25 -12.31
C THR A 203 -19.00 0.36 -12.00
N SER A 204 -18.00 -0.50 -11.79
CA SER A 204 -16.61 -0.10 -11.51
C SER A 204 -15.70 -0.49 -12.67
N THR A 205 -14.86 0.45 -13.11
CA THR A 205 -13.77 0.18 -14.06
C THR A 205 -12.47 0.63 -13.43
N VAL A 206 -11.50 -0.28 -13.35
CA VAL A 206 -10.14 0.01 -12.86
C VAL A 206 -9.16 -0.26 -14.00
N THR A 207 -8.41 0.79 -14.37
CA THR A 207 -7.47 0.73 -15.50
C THR A 207 -6.05 0.77 -14.98
N TYR A 208 -5.27 -0.26 -15.29
CA TYR A 208 -3.86 -0.37 -14.96
C TYR A 208 -3.03 -0.15 -16.23
N THR A 209 -2.14 0.82 -16.21
CA THR A 209 -1.24 1.12 -17.33
C THR A 209 0.19 1.28 -16.85
N LEU A 210 1.12 0.65 -17.57
CA LEU A 210 2.56 0.80 -17.39
C LEU A 210 3.10 1.71 -18.49
N ASP A 211 3.76 2.79 -18.11
CA ASP A 211 4.38 3.71 -19.04
C ASP A 211 5.87 3.41 -19.29
N ARG A 212 6.49 4.18 -20.20
CA ARG A 212 7.93 4.05 -20.55
C ARG A 212 8.88 4.56 -19.46
N ARG A 213 8.37 5.06 -18.32
CA ARG A 213 9.14 5.56 -17.18
C ARG A 213 9.00 4.69 -15.93
N ASP A 214 8.55 3.44 -16.11
CA ASP A 214 8.29 2.50 -15.04
C ASP A 214 7.19 2.97 -14.05
N ASN A 215 6.24 3.79 -14.51
CA ASN A 215 5.06 4.16 -13.73
C ASN A 215 3.93 3.18 -14.01
N LEU A 216 3.50 2.46 -12.98
CA LEU A 216 2.24 1.74 -12.97
C LEU A 216 1.16 2.67 -12.44
N ARG A 217 0.33 3.17 -13.36
CA ARG A 217 -0.81 4.03 -13.07
C ARG A 217 -2.06 3.19 -12.91
N ILE A 218 -2.84 3.45 -11.86
CA ILE A 218 -4.12 2.83 -11.57
C ILE A 218 -5.18 3.94 -11.55
N ASP A 219 -6.10 3.92 -12.52
CA ASP A 219 -7.23 4.83 -12.57
C ASP A 219 -8.51 4.08 -12.20
N TYR A 220 -9.17 4.56 -11.15
CA TYR A 220 -10.45 4.05 -10.69
C TYR A 220 -11.58 4.93 -11.20
N HIS A 221 -12.63 4.31 -11.68
CA HIS A 221 -13.87 4.98 -12.14
C HIS A 221 -15.06 4.14 -11.71
N ALA A 222 -16.04 4.77 -11.07
CA ALA A 222 -17.30 4.08 -10.78
C ALA A 222 -18.51 5.01 -10.90
N THR A 223 -19.63 4.43 -11.28
CA THR A 223 -20.97 5.08 -11.30
C THR A 223 -21.98 4.17 -10.64
N VAL A 224 -22.95 4.76 -9.97
CA VAL A 224 -24.04 4.02 -9.32
C VAL A 224 -25.38 4.30 -9.99
N ALA A 225 -26.22 3.27 -10.12
CA ALA A 225 -27.60 3.38 -10.58
C ALA A 225 -28.57 3.02 -9.46
N GLY A 226 -29.78 3.58 -9.54
CA GLY A 226 -30.90 3.32 -8.64
C GLY A 226 -30.79 4.07 -7.31
N LYS A 227 -29.91 3.66 -6.40
CA LYS A 227 -29.75 4.23 -5.06
C LYS A 227 -28.36 4.79 -4.86
N ALA A 228 -28.21 5.77 -3.97
CA ALA A 228 -26.91 6.18 -3.46
C ALA A 228 -26.22 5.01 -2.76
N THR A 229 -24.88 5.00 -2.78
CA THR A 229 -24.03 4.00 -2.13
C THR A 229 -22.80 4.64 -1.51
N ILE A 230 -21.95 3.85 -0.85
CA ILE A 230 -20.62 4.25 -0.42
C ILE A 230 -19.58 3.52 -1.28
N VAL A 231 -18.49 4.23 -1.65
CA VAL A 231 -17.41 3.68 -2.49
C VAL A 231 -16.06 4.11 -1.94
N ASN A 232 -15.18 3.14 -1.77
CA ASN A 232 -13.77 3.36 -1.44
C ASN A 232 -12.96 2.25 -2.11
N LEU A 233 -12.47 2.49 -3.33
CA LEU A 233 -11.70 1.51 -4.10
C LEU A 233 -10.21 1.71 -3.85
N THR A 234 -9.48 0.60 -3.69
CA THR A 234 -8.02 0.59 -3.54
C THR A 234 -7.42 -0.68 -4.15
N ASN A 235 -6.09 -0.77 -4.18
CA ASN A 235 -5.36 -2.00 -4.52
C ASN A 235 -4.54 -2.48 -3.33
N HIS A 236 -4.57 -3.77 -3.05
CA HIS A 236 -3.93 -4.39 -1.88
C HIS A 236 -2.67 -5.19 -2.26
N VAL A 237 -1.81 -4.62 -3.11
CA VAL A 237 -0.55 -5.26 -3.44
C VAL A 237 0.39 -5.25 -2.23
N TYR A 238 1.04 -6.40 -2.00
CA TYR A 238 2.07 -6.56 -0.98
C TYR A 238 3.43 -6.52 -1.63
N PHE A 239 4.27 -5.55 -1.25
CA PHE A 239 5.60 -5.37 -1.81
C PHE A 239 6.70 -5.84 -0.88
N ASN A 240 7.74 -6.45 -1.47
CA ASN A 240 9.05 -6.64 -0.87
C ASN A 240 10.13 -6.27 -1.89
N LEU A 241 10.83 -5.19 -1.68
CA LEU A 241 11.85 -4.69 -2.63
C LEU A 241 13.13 -5.54 -2.68
N LEU A 242 13.33 -6.47 -1.73
CA LEU A 242 14.36 -7.52 -1.83
C LEU A 242 14.00 -8.58 -2.87
N GLY A 243 12.73 -8.66 -3.25
CA GLY A 243 12.14 -9.74 -4.01
C GLY A 243 11.19 -10.57 -3.15
N GLU A 244 10.18 -11.12 -3.78
CA GLU A 244 9.16 -11.96 -3.16
C GLU A 244 9.79 -13.12 -2.39
N GLY A 245 9.45 -13.23 -1.09
CA GLY A 245 9.93 -14.29 -0.19
C GLY A 245 11.43 -14.22 0.15
N ASN A 246 12.14 -13.13 -0.12
CA ASN A 246 13.57 -12.97 0.11
C ASN A 246 13.90 -12.28 1.44
N GLY A 247 13.09 -12.46 2.47
CA GLY A 247 13.31 -11.91 3.82
C GLY A 247 12.34 -10.79 4.16
N THR A 248 12.63 -10.08 5.26
CA THR A 248 11.72 -9.08 5.81
C THR A 248 11.94 -7.68 5.25
N ILE A 249 10.89 -6.86 5.34
CA ILE A 249 10.94 -5.44 4.97
C ILE A 249 11.52 -4.55 6.07
N TYR A 250 12.07 -5.09 7.14
CA TYR A 250 12.43 -4.30 8.32
C TYR A 250 13.54 -3.29 8.05
N ASP A 251 14.46 -3.60 7.14
CA ASP A 251 15.53 -2.70 6.71
C ASP A 251 15.13 -1.81 5.52
N HIS A 252 13.93 -2.00 4.96
CA HIS A 252 13.41 -1.06 3.97
C HIS A 252 13.19 0.29 4.64
N VAL A 253 13.52 1.35 3.94
CA VAL A 253 13.36 2.72 4.43
C VAL A 253 12.10 3.31 3.86
N LEU A 254 11.29 3.90 4.73
CA LEU A 254 10.06 4.60 4.42
C LEU A 254 10.19 6.09 4.74
N GLU A 255 9.69 6.94 3.85
CA GLU A 255 9.44 8.36 4.04
C GLU A 255 7.99 8.65 3.65
N LEU A 256 7.18 9.22 4.57
CA LEU A 256 5.78 9.57 4.33
C LEU A 256 5.58 11.08 4.31
N ASN A 257 4.85 11.55 3.33
CA ASN A 257 4.34 12.92 3.31
C ASN A 257 2.97 12.99 4.01
N ALA A 258 2.94 12.57 5.26
CA ALA A 258 1.71 12.47 6.05
C ALA A 258 1.97 12.92 7.50
N PRO A 259 1.59 14.19 7.85
CA PRO A 259 1.84 14.74 9.18
C PRO A 259 0.87 14.22 10.26
N LYS A 260 -0.17 13.51 9.88
CA LYS A 260 -1.22 12.98 10.76
C LYS A 260 -1.61 11.55 10.38
N TYR A 261 -2.23 10.85 11.32
CA TYR A 261 -2.81 9.52 11.11
C TYR A 261 -4.15 9.42 11.87
N THR A 262 -4.92 8.38 11.60
CA THR A 262 -6.15 8.08 12.34
C THR A 262 -5.86 6.96 13.34
N PRO A 263 -5.81 7.25 14.68
CA PRO A 263 -5.70 6.24 15.71
C PRO A 263 -6.88 5.26 15.68
N VAL A 264 -6.61 4.01 16.07
CA VAL A 264 -7.60 2.94 16.05
C VAL A 264 -7.85 2.38 17.46
N ASP A 265 -8.98 1.71 17.63
CA ASP A 265 -9.26 0.88 18.79
C ASP A 265 -8.65 -0.54 18.63
N ALA A 266 -8.86 -1.40 19.61
CA ALA A 266 -8.37 -2.80 19.56
C ALA A 266 -8.99 -3.66 18.43
N GLY A 267 -10.09 -3.21 17.84
CA GLY A 267 -10.73 -3.80 16.67
C GLY A 267 -10.21 -3.22 15.34
N LEU A 268 -9.19 -2.35 15.41
CA LEU A 268 -8.61 -1.63 14.27
C LEU A 268 -9.63 -0.71 13.56
N ILE A 269 -10.62 -0.20 14.29
CA ILE A 269 -11.57 0.82 13.81
C ILE A 269 -11.04 2.19 14.24
N PRO A 270 -10.99 3.18 13.31
CA PRO A 270 -10.64 4.55 13.67
C PRO A 270 -11.50 5.10 14.79
N THR A 271 -10.88 5.79 15.77
CA THR A 271 -11.59 6.42 16.89
C THR A 271 -12.34 7.69 16.50
N GLY A 272 -12.15 8.19 15.27
CA GLY A 272 -12.60 9.49 14.79
C GLY A 272 -11.56 10.60 15.01
N GLU A 273 -10.52 10.35 15.77
CA GLU A 273 -9.40 11.29 15.95
C GLU A 273 -8.52 11.34 14.69
N ILE A 274 -7.97 12.52 14.40
CA ILE A 274 -6.91 12.76 13.43
C ILE A 274 -5.70 13.30 14.18
N ALA A 275 -4.84 12.40 14.67
CA ALA A 275 -3.71 12.71 15.54
C ALA A 275 -2.44 13.08 14.75
N PRO A 276 -1.54 13.93 15.31
CA PRO A 276 -0.23 14.19 14.71
C PRO A 276 0.67 12.94 14.82
N VAL A 277 1.53 12.72 13.82
CA VAL A 277 2.55 11.66 13.87
C VAL A 277 3.77 12.06 14.71
N ALA A 278 4.04 13.36 14.84
CA ALA A 278 5.21 13.88 15.51
C ALA A 278 5.32 13.37 16.96
N GLY A 279 6.50 12.85 17.32
CA GLY A 279 6.77 12.29 18.65
C GLY A 279 6.19 10.88 18.87
N THR A 280 5.62 10.24 17.84
CA THR A 280 5.06 8.88 17.89
C THR A 280 5.90 7.92 17.04
N PRO A 281 5.71 6.59 17.17
CA PRO A 281 6.33 5.62 16.26
C PRO A 281 5.89 5.77 14.80
N PHE A 282 4.81 6.49 14.53
CA PHE A 282 4.22 6.72 13.21
C PHE A 282 4.87 7.88 12.44
N ASP A 283 5.85 8.57 13.03
CA ASP A 283 6.56 9.68 12.39
C ASP A 283 7.58 9.16 11.34
N PHE A 284 7.14 9.04 10.10
CA PHE A 284 7.96 8.78 8.93
C PHE A 284 8.20 10.04 8.08
N SER A 285 8.10 11.24 8.66
CA SER A 285 8.39 12.51 7.97
C SER A 285 9.84 12.64 7.51
N LYS A 286 10.72 11.78 8.03
CA LYS A 286 12.11 11.59 7.60
C LYS A 286 12.34 10.13 7.24
N PRO A 287 13.27 9.86 6.31
CA PRO A 287 13.68 8.51 5.98
C PRO A 287 13.97 7.66 7.21
N THR A 288 13.21 6.59 7.41
CA THR A 288 13.28 5.75 8.61
C THR A 288 13.11 4.28 8.23
N ALA A 289 13.98 3.40 8.74
CA ALA A 289 13.82 1.96 8.55
C ALA A 289 12.51 1.48 9.21
N ILE A 290 11.73 0.67 8.49
CA ILE A 290 10.40 0.21 8.94
C ILE A 290 10.52 -0.53 10.27
N GLY A 291 11.53 -1.40 10.43
CA GLY A 291 11.74 -2.20 11.63
C GLY A 291 12.18 -1.42 12.87
N LEU A 292 12.67 -0.17 12.71
CA LEU A 292 13.31 0.58 13.79
C LEU A 292 12.42 0.76 15.03
N ARG A 293 11.11 0.99 14.82
CA ARG A 293 10.14 1.27 15.90
C ARG A 293 9.00 0.27 15.94
N LEU A 294 8.98 -0.71 15.01
CA LEU A 294 7.89 -1.65 14.80
C LEU A 294 7.54 -2.48 16.05
N ARG A 295 8.50 -2.75 16.91
CA ARG A 295 8.36 -3.58 18.11
C ARG A 295 8.26 -2.74 19.40
N GLY A 296 7.97 -1.45 19.28
CA GLY A 296 7.72 -0.58 20.45
C GLY A 296 6.46 -0.96 21.23
N ASP A 297 6.35 -0.44 22.43
CA ASP A 297 5.25 -0.65 23.37
C ASP A 297 4.06 0.32 23.20
N HIS A 298 4.08 1.12 22.14
CA HIS A 298 3.00 2.05 21.83
C HIS A 298 1.70 1.29 21.55
N GLU A 299 0.61 1.66 22.23
CA GLU A 299 -0.71 0.99 22.17
C GLU A 299 -1.17 0.70 20.74
N GLN A 300 -1.02 1.66 19.84
CA GLN A 300 -1.42 1.52 18.44
C GLN A 300 -0.61 0.43 17.69
N LEU A 301 0.70 0.30 17.99
CA LEU A 301 1.52 -0.79 17.45
C LEU A 301 1.12 -2.15 18.03
N VAL A 302 0.67 -2.16 19.30
CA VAL A 302 0.17 -3.39 19.95
C VAL A 302 -1.14 -3.84 19.28
N PHE A 303 -2.09 -2.93 19.02
CA PHE A 303 -3.34 -3.24 18.33
C PHE A 303 -3.10 -3.78 16.92
N GLY A 304 -2.27 -3.10 16.13
CA GLY A 304 -1.93 -3.50 14.76
C GLY A 304 -0.94 -4.66 14.66
N ARG A 305 -0.34 -5.10 15.77
CA ARG A 305 0.82 -6.03 15.81
C ARG A 305 1.99 -5.52 14.97
N GLY A 306 2.06 -4.20 14.78
CA GLY A 306 2.94 -3.44 13.90
C GLY A 306 2.19 -2.27 13.29
N TYR A 307 2.61 -1.79 12.13
CA TYR A 307 1.87 -0.76 11.40
C TYR A 307 0.67 -1.38 10.67
N ASP A 308 -0.52 -0.87 10.91
CA ASP A 308 -1.77 -1.15 10.17
C ASP A 308 -2.69 0.07 10.33
N HIS A 309 -2.23 1.23 9.83
CA HIS A 309 -2.86 2.52 10.12
C HIS A 309 -3.02 3.34 8.85
N ASN A 310 -4.10 4.12 8.84
CA ASN A 310 -4.33 5.12 7.80
C ASN A 310 -3.61 6.42 8.16
N PHE A 311 -2.79 6.89 7.23
CA PHE A 311 -2.07 8.17 7.30
C PHE A 311 -2.77 9.22 6.45
N VAL A 312 -2.87 10.44 6.95
CA VAL A 312 -3.50 11.57 6.25
C VAL A 312 -2.45 12.25 5.37
N ILE A 313 -2.62 12.14 4.06
CA ILE A 313 -1.65 12.64 3.08
C ILE A 313 -1.63 14.16 3.10
N GLY A 314 -0.44 14.72 3.31
CA GLY A 314 -0.16 16.15 3.30
C GLY A 314 0.35 16.67 1.95
N GLY A 315 0.90 17.91 2.00
CA GLY A 315 1.57 18.55 0.87
C GLY A 315 0.63 19.11 -0.18
N HIS A 316 1.24 19.64 -1.24
CA HIS A 316 0.53 20.22 -2.37
C HIS A 316 0.40 19.22 -3.50
N ALA A 317 -0.74 19.26 -4.20
CA ALA A 317 -0.93 18.49 -5.42
C ALA A 317 -0.09 19.08 -6.57
N ASP A 318 0.37 18.20 -7.47
CA ASP A 318 0.99 18.59 -8.73
C ASP A 318 -0.05 19.13 -9.74
N SER A 319 0.38 19.43 -10.95
CA SER A 319 -0.50 19.90 -12.04
C SER A 319 -1.57 18.91 -12.47
N ASN A 320 -1.45 17.62 -12.08
CA ASN A 320 -2.42 16.57 -12.36
C ASN A 320 -3.34 16.27 -11.16
N GLY A 321 -3.21 17.05 -10.08
CA GLY A 321 -3.98 16.86 -8.85
C GLY A 321 -3.41 15.78 -7.91
N LEU A 322 -2.23 15.21 -8.21
CA LEU A 322 -1.65 14.13 -7.42
C LEU A 322 -0.67 14.67 -6.38
N ARG A 323 -0.65 14.03 -5.21
CA ARG A 323 0.30 14.30 -4.11
C ARG A 323 1.20 13.09 -3.92
N LEU A 324 2.46 13.34 -3.59
CA LEU A 324 3.34 12.29 -3.12
C LEU A 324 2.85 11.81 -1.75
N ALA A 325 2.41 10.55 -1.67
CA ALA A 325 2.04 9.91 -0.41
C ALA A 325 3.27 9.42 0.36
N GLY A 326 4.21 8.78 -0.32
CA GLY A 326 5.43 8.28 0.31
C GLY A 326 6.42 7.67 -0.67
N ARG A 327 7.58 7.34 -0.11
CA ARG A 327 8.70 6.69 -0.81
C ARG A 327 9.21 5.53 -0.01
N PHE A 328 9.50 4.43 -0.70
CA PHE A 328 10.15 3.24 -0.16
C PHE A 328 11.42 2.98 -0.93
N TRP A 329 12.45 2.53 -0.23
CA TRP A 329 13.62 1.95 -0.88
C TRP A 329 14.26 0.87 -0.03
N GLU A 330 14.89 -0.05 -0.71
CA GLU A 330 15.64 -1.13 -0.12
C GLU A 330 17.16 -0.83 -0.31
N PRO A 331 17.95 -0.71 0.78
CA PRO A 331 19.31 -0.21 0.69
C PRO A 331 20.32 -1.15 0.00
N GLU A 332 20.10 -2.48 0.06
CA GLU A 332 21.06 -3.47 -0.43
C GLU A 332 21.11 -3.56 -1.96
N HIS A 333 19.93 -3.64 -2.60
CA HIS A 333 19.79 -3.76 -4.06
C HIS A 333 19.38 -2.43 -4.72
N GLY A 334 18.88 -1.50 -3.92
CA GLY A 334 18.55 -0.13 -4.33
C GLY A 334 17.21 0.02 -5.05
N ARG A 335 16.31 -0.96 -5.06
CA ARG A 335 14.96 -0.79 -5.62
C ARG A 335 14.18 0.25 -4.84
N THR A 336 13.38 1.05 -5.57
CA THR A 336 12.56 2.13 -4.99
C THR A 336 11.14 2.07 -5.51
N ILE A 337 10.19 2.54 -4.68
CA ILE A 337 8.82 2.86 -5.08
C ILE A 337 8.49 4.25 -4.56
N GLU A 338 8.04 5.15 -5.46
CA GLU A 338 7.34 6.38 -5.08
C GLU A 338 5.85 6.21 -5.35
N VAL A 339 5.00 6.71 -4.45
CA VAL A 339 3.55 6.58 -4.58
C VAL A 339 2.92 7.96 -4.63
N LEU A 340 2.24 8.26 -5.74
CA LEU A 340 1.49 9.49 -5.94
C LEU A 340 0.00 9.17 -6.01
N THR A 341 -0.86 10.04 -5.45
CA THR A 341 -2.30 9.83 -5.47
C THR A 341 -3.09 11.12 -5.24
N ASP A 342 -4.35 11.13 -5.66
CA ASP A 342 -5.34 12.15 -5.32
C ASP A 342 -6.12 11.79 -4.04
N GLN A 343 -5.93 10.59 -3.49
CA GLN A 343 -6.63 10.12 -2.30
C GLN A 343 -6.25 10.93 -1.05
N PRO A 344 -7.18 11.10 -0.08
CA PRO A 344 -6.91 11.85 1.16
C PRO A 344 -6.02 11.09 2.13
N GLY A 345 -5.97 9.78 2.06
CA GLY A 345 -5.25 8.91 2.97
C GLY A 345 -4.55 7.75 2.30
N VAL A 346 -3.73 7.09 3.09
CA VAL A 346 -3.05 5.85 2.71
C VAL A 346 -2.90 4.94 3.93
N GLN A 347 -3.33 3.69 3.79
CA GLN A 347 -3.05 2.65 4.77
C GLN A 347 -1.63 2.14 4.57
N PHE A 348 -0.82 2.15 5.62
CA PHE A 348 0.46 1.46 5.67
C PHE A 348 0.33 0.23 6.57
N TYR A 349 0.50 -0.95 5.96
CA TYR A 349 0.41 -2.24 6.62
C TYR A 349 1.73 -2.99 6.47
N SER A 350 2.35 -3.41 7.57
CA SER A 350 3.68 -4.03 7.60
C SER A 350 3.67 -5.56 7.60
N GLY A 351 2.63 -6.19 7.01
CA GLY A 351 2.56 -7.64 6.86
C GLY A 351 2.38 -8.41 8.17
N ASN A 352 1.71 -7.81 9.15
CA ASN A 352 1.69 -8.26 10.55
C ASN A 352 0.97 -9.60 10.78
N PHE A 353 0.05 -9.96 9.88
CA PHE A 353 -0.79 -11.16 9.99
C PHE A 353 -0.36 -12.27 9.03
N LEU A 354 0.74 -12.11 8.31
CA LEU A 354 1.39 -13.20 7.58
C LEU A 354 2.07 -14.12 8.60
N ASP A 355 1.66 -15.39 8.66
CA ASP A 355 2.01 -16.31 9.75
C ASP A 355 2.89 -17.50 9.31
N GLY A 356 3.28 -17.53 8.04
CA GLY A 356 4.09 -18.61 7.45
C GLY A 356 3.28 -19.80 6.93
N THR A 357 1.94 -19.74 7.00
CA THR A 357 1.06 -20.80 6.47
C THR A 357 0.80 -20.66 4.98
N PHE A 358 0.97 -19.46 4.41
CA PHE A 358 0.84 -19.21 2.99
C PHE A 358 2.12 -19.63 2.26
N LEU A 359 1.98 -20.53 1.29
CA LEU A 359 3.03 -20.85 0.33
C LEU A 359 2.72 -20.09 -0.96
N GLY A 360 3.48 -19.05 -1.22
CA GLY A 360 3.30 -18.19 -2.37
C GLY A 360 3.99 -18.70 -3.63
N ILE A 361 4.32 -17.78 -4.51
CA ILE A 361 4.98 -18.04 -5.78
C ILE A 361 6.30 -18.80 -5.53
N GLY A 362 6.51 -19.90 -6.29
CA GLY A 362 7.71 -20.72 -6.12
C GLY A 362 7.80 -21.47 -4.79
N ASN A 363 6.68 -21.70 -4.10
CA ASN A 363 6.60 -22.35 -2.78
C ASN A 363 7.36 -21.63 -1.66
N LYS A 364 7.47 -20.32 -1.71
CA LYS A 364 8.06 -19.51 -0.66
C LYS A 364 7.03 -19.23 0.44
N ALA A 365 7.37 -19.51 1.69
CA ALA A 365 6.49 -19.21 2.83
C ALA A 365 6.51 -17.70 3.13
N TYR A 366 5.32 -17.12 3.33
CA TYR A 366 5.16 -15.71 3.70
C TYR A 366 4.93 -15.55 5.19
N ARG A 367 5.82 -14.84 5.86
CA ARG A 367 5.86 -14.65 7.31
C ARG A 367 5.66 -13.20 7.69
N GLN A 368 5.42 -12.97 8.96
CA GLN A 368 5.28 -11.63 9.50
C GLN A 368 6.46 -10.73 9.11
N GLY A 369 6.16 -9.62 8.42
CA GLY A 369 7.15 -8.67 7.95
C GLY A 369 7.81 -9.03 6.62
N ASP A 370 7.38 -10.07 5.93
CA ASP A 370 7.93 -10.44 4.61
C ASP A 370 7.42 -9.52 3.48
N ALA A 371 6.47 -8.63 3.76
CA ALA A 371 6.04 -7.60 2.81
C ALA A 371 5.29 -6.46 3.50
N PHE A 372 5.05 -5.37 2.77
CA PHE A 372 4.17 -4.29 3.17
C PHE A 372 3.07 -4.05 2.12
N ALA A 373 1.89 -3.60 2.56
CA ALA A 373 0.89 -3.02 1.67
C ALA A 373 0.79 -1.50 1.89
N PHE A 374 0.50 -0.77 0.81
CA PHE A 374 0.40 0.68 0.83
C PHE A 374 -0.80 1.11 -0.02
N GLU A 375 -1.95 1.18 0.64
CA GLU A 375 -3.27 1.29 0.02
C GLU A 375 -3.74 2.74 0.05
N THR A 376 -3.70 3.43 -1.08
CA THR A 376 -4.26 4.78 -1.21
C THR A 376 -5.78 4.71 -1.19
N GLN A 377 -6.43 5.49 -0.31
CA GLN A 377 -7.84 5.31 0.00
C GLN A 377 -8.46 6.54 0.69
N HIS A 378 -9.79 6.55 0.81
CA HIS A 378 -10.49 7.31 1.85
C HIS A 378 -10.25 6.65 3.21
N PHE A 379 -10.50 7.41 4.30
CA PHE A 379 -10.22 6.87 5.64
C PHE A 379 -11.13 5.68 5.95
N PRO A 380 -10.64 4.67 6.67
CA PRO A 380 -11.47 3.56 7.12
C PRO A 380 -12.64 4.08 7.95
N ASP A 381 -13.78 3.39 7.87
CA ASP A 381 -15.01 3.72 8.60
C ASP A 381 -15.57 5.15 8.34
N SER A 382 -15.17 5.83 7.25
CA SER A 382 -15.63 7.19 6.92
C SER A 382 -17.17 7.37 6.97
N PRO A 383 -18.01 6.40 6.56
CA PRO A 383 -19.46 6.57 6.64
C PRO A 383 -20.01 6.78 8.04
N ASN A 384 -19.23 6.44 9.09
CA ASN A 384 -19.61 6.57 10.50
C ASN A 384 -18.92 7.77 11.20
N HIS A 385 -18.18 8.61 10.47
CA HIS A 385 -17.45 9.75 11.01
C HIS A 385 -17.66 11.01 10.17
N ASP A 386 -18.44 11.95 10.65
CA ASP A 386 -18.79 13.20 9.94
C ASP A 386 -17.58 14.10 9.62
N ASN A 387 -16.49 13.96 10.39
CA ASN A 387 -15.25 14.71 10.20
C ASN A 387 -14.27 14.04 9.21
N PHE A 388 -14.61 12.87 8.68
CA PHE A 388 -13.80 12.18 7.66
C PHE A 388 -14.30 12.55 6.25
N PRO A 389 -13.45 12.44 5.21
CA PRO A 389 -13.87 12.66 3.84
C PRO A 389 -15.03 11.74 3.45
N SER A 390 -16.06 12.30 2.83
CA SER A 390 -17.24 11.54 2.40
C SER A 390 -16.90 10.50 1.35
N THR A 391 -17.49 9.31 1.46
CA THR A 391 -17.39 8.21 0.51
C THR A 391 -18.71 7.94 -0.21
N VAL A 392 -19.69 8.81 -0.04
CA VAL A 392 -21.01 8.67 -0.67
C VAL A 392 -20.91 8.94 -2.16
N LEU A 393 -21.50 8.07 -2.96
CA LEU A 393 -21.68 8.21 -4.41
C LEU A 393 -23.17 8.17 -4.74
N ARG A 394 -23.67 9.20 -5.44
CA ARG A 394 -25.09 9.32 -5.82
C ARG A 394 -25.29 9.03 -7.30
N PRO A 395 -26.50 8.56 -7.70
CA PRO A 395 -26.85 8.46 -9.11
C PRO A 395 -26.61 9.80 -9.85
N GLY A 396 -25.92 9.73 -10.98
CA GLY A 396 -25.51 10.90 -11.76
C GLY A 396 -24.12 11.44 -11.40
N GLU A 397 -23.55 11.04 -10.27
CA GLU A 397 -22.15 11.35 -9.90
C GLU A 397 -21.20 10.29 -10.42
N THR A 398 -19.91 10.65 -10.43
CA THR A 398 -18.83 9.75 -10.83
C THR A 398 -17.76 9.73 -9.75
N TYR A 399 -17.46 8.56 -9.20
CA TYR A 399 -16.27 8.32 -8.42
C TYR A 399 -15.05 8.23 -9.35
N LYS A 400 -14.00 8.99 -9.04
CA LYS A 400 -12.73 8.94 -9.74
C LYS A 400 -11.59 9.01 -8.74
N SER A 401 -10.54 8.23 -8.97
CA SER A 401 -9.32 8.30 -8.19
C SER A 401 -8.15 7.78 -9.02
N THR A 402 -6.97 8.27 -8.70
CA THR A 402 -5.73 7.87 -9.37
C THR A 402 -4.64 7.57 -8.35
N THR A 403 -3.92 6.48 -8.58
CA THR A 403 -2.68 6.13 -7.88
C THR A 403 -1.60 5.79 -8.89
N ILE A 404 -0.37 6.21 -8.64
CA ILE A 404 0.79 5.85 -9.44
C ILE A 404 1.84 5.23 -8.53
N TYR A 405 2.28 4.02 -8.85
CA TYR A 405 3.50 3.41 -8.33
C TYR A 405 4.62 3.66 -9.33
N SER A 406 5.60 4.49 -8.95
CA SER A 406 6.78 4.79 -9.78
C SER A 406 7.94 3.92 -9.30
N PHE A 407 8.30 2.93 -10.09
CA PHE A 407 9.40 2.02 -9.78
C PHE A 407 10.73 2.60 -10.23
N GLY A 408 11.80 2.37 -9.44
CA GLY A 408 13.11 2.90 -9.76
C GLY A 408 14.24 2.24 -9.00
N THR A 409 15.42 2.86 -9.10
CA THR A 409 16.62 2.43 -8.39
C THR A 409 17.37 3.63 -7.81
N LYS A 410 18.00 3.43 -6.65
CA LYS A 410 18.78 4.45 -5.91
C LYS A 410 20.23 3.98 -5.70
#